data_13001cd1a92f630d13772dda61cdfc1f
#
_entry.id   13001cd1a92f630d13772dda61cdfc1f
#
_cell.length_a   1.000
_cell.length_b   1.000
_cell.length_c   1.000
_cell.angle_alpha   90.00
_cell.angle_beta   90.00
_cell.angle_gamma   90.00
#
_symmetry.space_group_name_H-M   'P 1'
#
loop_
_entity.id
_entity.type
_entity.pdbx_description
1 polymer ?
#
loop_
_entity_poly.entity_id
_entity_poly.type
_entity_poly.pdbx_seq_one_letter_code
_entity_poly.pdbx_strand_id
1 'polypeptide(L)'
;TQKFNAAVAAGTIPDIVCVDKLTLKNLVEADLVVDMGSYFEEYASDLLKSMIESAGEQCVQACTFDGVQYGIPYVDCDIETAQMLWLRQDWMDELGLEAPKTIDDLKGIMDAFMEKVGDGAVGMALCNDLYGNLMDIKGFANAYGAYPRYWVQQDDGTLVYGSTTPEMKQTLEALADLYQNGYLDEEFHVNDGTKAAEDLVNDKCGVLYGWHATALWPLQDNLNQNPDADWRPYQIVTSEESAEVTPGINMM
;
A
#
# COMPACT_ATOMS: atom_id res chain seq x y z
N THR A 1 -0.13 -7.86 -17.95
CA THR A 1 0.76 -9.03 -17.82
C THR A 1 0.55 -10.02 -18.97
N GLN A 2 -0.68 -10.52 -19.26
CA GLN A 2 -0.92 -11.49 -20.37
C GLN A 2 -0.53 -10.93 -21.74
N LYS A 3 -0.88 -9.67 -22.03
CA LYS A 3 -0.52 -9.01 -23.28
C LYS A 3 1.00 -8.87 -23.45
N PHE A 4 1.71 -8.55 -22.36
CA PHE A 4 3.17 -8.47 -22.36
C PHE A 4 3.81 -9.83 -22.62
N ASN A 5 3.38 -10.88 -21.92
CA ASN A 5 3.88 -12.24 -22.15
C ASN A 5 3.64 -12.74 -23.59
N ALA A 6 2.50 -12.39 -24.17
CA ALA A 6 2.22 -12.69 -25.58
C ALA A 6 3.17 -11.93 -26.53
N ALA A 7 3.49 -10.66 -26.24
CA ALA A 7 4.44 -9.86 -27.00
C ALA A 7 5.87 -10.43 -26.91
N VAL A 8 6.29 -10.86 -25.71
CA VAL A 8 7.59 -11.54 -25.49
C VAL A 8 7.66 -12.81 -26.35
N ALA A 9 6.62 -13.67 -26.29
CA ALA A 9 6.56 -14.92 -27.05
C ALA A 9 6.53 -14.69 -28.57
N ALA A 10 5.97 -13.57 -29.02
CA ALA A 10 5.91 -13.19 -30.44
C ALA A 10 7.16 -12.43 -30.92
N GLY A 11 8.11 -12.09 -30.05
CA GLY A 11 9.28 -11.27 -30.38
C GLY A 11 8.93 -9.82 -30.75
N THR A 12 7.82 -9.29 -30.22
CA THR A 12 7.30 -7.96 -30.54
C THR A 12 7.24 -7.08 -29.27
N ILE A 13 8.23 -7.20 -28.40
CA ILE A 13 8.34 -6.38 -27.19
C ILE A 13 8.60 -4.91 -27.56
N PRO A 14 8.11 -3.93 -26.78
CA PRO A 14 8.48 -2.52 -26.94
C PRO A 14 9.98 -2.29 -26.70
N ASP A 15 10.52 -1.20 -27.26
CA ASP A 15 11.92 -0.81 -27.07
C ASP A 15 12.24 -0.49 -25.59
N ILE A 16 11.26 -0.03 -24.83
CA ILE A 16 11.37 0.28 -23.39
C ILE A 16 10.20 -0.37 -22.66
N VAL A 17 10.51 -1.08 -21.57
CA VAL A 17 9.53 -1.74 -20.70
C VAL A 17 9.84 -1.49 -19.24
N CYS A 18 8.80 -1.32 -18.43
CA CYS A 18 8.92 -1.34 -16.98
C CYS A 18 8.53 -2.74 -16.48
N VAL A 19 9.43 -3.40 -15.78
CA VAL A 19 9.24 -4.78 -15.32
C VAL A 19 9.79 -4.98 -13.91
N ASP A 20 9.27 -5.99 -13.22
CA ASP A 20 9.84 -6.44 -11.95
C ASP A 20 11.15 -7.24 -12.16
N LYS A 21 11.88 -7.45 -11.05
CA LYS A 21 13.16 -8.16 -11.06
C LYS A 21 13.08 -9.57 -11.67
N LEU A 22 12.01 -10.31 -11.40
CA LEU A 22 11.84 -11.67 -11.92
C LEU A 22 11.61 -11.66 -13.43
N THR A 23 10.78 -10.75 -13.91
CA THR A 23 10.53 -10.54 -15.33
C THR A 23 11.80 -10.09 -16.04
N LEU A 24 12.58 -9.15 -15.44
CA LEU A 24 13.86 -8.73 -16.00
C LEU A 24 14.83 -9.92 -16.11
N LYS A 25 14.94 -10.75 -15.08
CA LYS A 25 15.76 -11.97 -15.11
C LYS A 25 15.39 -12.87 -16.30
N ASN A 26 14.09 -13.11 -16.51
CA ASN A 26 13.62 -13.93 -17.62
C ASN A 26 13.98 -13.32 -18.98
N LEU A 27 13.93 -11.99 -19.11
CA LEU A 27 14.34 -11.29 -20.34
C LEU A 27 15.84 -11.38 -20.58
N VAL A 28 16.65 -11.31 -19.52
CA VAL A 28 18.12 -11.52 -19.57
C VAL A 28 18.43 -12.95 -20.04
N GLU A 29 17.81 -13.96 -19.43
CA GLU A 29 18.01 -15.37 -19.79
C GLU A 29 17.58 -15.68 -21.24
N ALA A 30 16.63 -14.90 -21.77
CA ALA A 30 16.14 -15.01 -23.15
C ALA A 30 16.93 -14.15 -24.16
N ASP A 31 17.97 -13.41 -23.73
CA ASP A 31 18.78 -12.49 -24.56
C ASP A 31 17.93 -11.40 -25.25
N LEU A 32 16.91 -10.88 -24.54
CA LEU A 32 15.96 -9.89 -25.05
C LEU A 32 16.21 -8.47 -24.54
N VAL A 33 17.23 -8.27 -23.70
CA VAL A 33 17.64 -6.99 -23.14
C VAL A 33 19.15 -6.80 -23.30
N VAL A 34 19.59 -5.55 -23.30
CA VAL A 34 21.00 -5.20 -23.52
C VAL A 34 21.67 -4.77 -22.21
N ASP A 35 23.02 -4.81 -22.19
CA ASP A 35 23.81 -4.17 -21.14
C ASP A 35 23.51 -2.66 -21.13
N MET A 36 22.90 -2.20 -20.03
CA MET A 36 22.56 -0.80 -19.82
C MET A 36 23.61 -0.03 -19.02
N GLY A 37 24.58 -0.73 -18.39
CA GLY A 37 25.55 -0.10 -17.50
C GLY A 37 26.40 0.94 -18.22
N SER A 38 26.97 0.60 -19.38
CA SER A 38 27.76 1.53 -20.18
C SER A 38 26.96 2.73 -20.70
N TYR A 39 25.72 2.51 -21.12
CA TYR A 39 24.82 3.58 -21.56
C TYR A 39 24.40 4.48 -20.40
N PHE A 40 24.14 3.92 -19.24
CA PHE A 40 23.81 4.68 -18.03
C PHE A 40 24.97 5.60 -17.65
N GLU A 41 26.22 5.10 -17.64
CA GLU A 41 27.38 5.91 -17.31
C GLU A 41 27.60 7.06 -18.30
N GLU A 42 27.39 6.84 -19.59
CA GLU A 42 27.62 7.81 -20.64
C GLU A 42 26.50 8.84 -20.77
N TYR A 43 25.22 8.42 -20.64
CA TYR A 43 24.07 9.26 -21.02
C TYR A 43 23.18 9.67 -19.84
N ALA A 44 23.28 9.05 -18.66
CA ALA A 44 22.45 9.44 -17.53
C ALA A 44 22.78 10.83 -17.04
N SER A 45 21.76 11.64 -16.76
CA SER A 45 21.93 12.96 -16.17
C SER A 45 22.49 12.87 -14.75
N ASP A 46 23.17 13.93 -14.30
CA ASP A 46 23.67 14.01 -12.92
C ASP A 46 22.54 13.86 -11.89
N LEU A 47 21.34 14.36 -12.19
CA LEU A 47 20.18 14.20 -11.34
C LEU A 47 19.80 12.72 -11.20
N LEU A 48 19.70 11.98 -12.30
CA LEU A 48 19.35 10.55 -12.25
C LEU A 48 20.41 9.74 -11.50
N LYS A 49 21.70 10.04 -11.74
CA LYS A 49 22.81 9.40 -11.01
C LYS A 49 22.71 9.66 -9.51
N SER A 50 22.47 10.92 -9.11
CA SER A 50 22.35 11.27 -7.70
C SER A 50 21.12 10.64 -7.01
N MET A 51 20.01 10.50 -7.73
CA MET A 51 18.82 9.82 -7.21
C MET A 51 19.09 8.33 -6.94
N ILE A 52 19.71 7.63 -7.88
CA ILE A 52 20.07 6.21 -7.73
C ILE A 52 21.12 6.03 -6.63
N GLU A 53 22.12 6.91 -6.56
CA GLU A 53 23.13 6.90 -5.49
C GLU A 53 22.50 7.09 -4.10
N SER A 54 21.53 8.01 -3.98
CA SER A 54 20.84 8.25 -2.72
C SER A 54 19.97 7.07 -2.26
N ALA A 55 19.47 6.26 -3.20
CA ALA A 55 18.68 5.07 -2.90
C ALA A 55 19.53 3.85 -2.50
N GLY A 56 20.85 3.92 -2.71
CA GLY A 56 21.81 2.90 -2.30
C GLY A 56 22.06 1.81 -3.34
N GLU A 57 23.12 1.02 -3.10
CA GLU A 57 23.60 0.00 -4.03
C GLU A 57 22.59 -1.10 -4.35
N GLN A 58 21.67 -1.41 -3.43
CA GLN A 58 20.66 -2.44 -3.62
C GLN A 58 19.74 -2.18 -4.81
N CYS A 59 19.51 -0.92 -5.16
CA CYS A 59 18.72 -0.55 -6.32
C CYS A 59 19.36 -1.02 -7.63
N VAL A 60 20.66 -0.79 -7.78
CA VAL A 60 21.42 -1.23 -8.94
C VAL A 60 21.56 -2.76 -8.95
N GLN A 61 21.78 -3.37 -7.77
CA GLN A 61 21.86 -4.83 -7.64
C GLN A 61 20.55 -5.52 -8.03
N ALA A 62 19.39 -4.86 -7.88
CA ALA A 62 18.10 -5.41 -8.28
C ALA A 62 17.98 -5.63 -9.80
N CYS A 63 18.69 -4.85 -10.61
CA CYS A 63 18.73 -4.95 -12.08
C CYS A 63 20.08 -5.45 -12.63
N THR A 64 20.96 -6.00 -11.76
CA THR A 64 22.27 -6.56 -12.13
C THR A 64 22.24 -8.07 -12.06
N PHE A 65 22.65 -8.75 -13.11
CA PHE A 65 22.78 -10.21 -13.20
C PHE A 65 24.16 -10.54 -13.74
N ASP A 66 24.86 -11.46 -13.08
CA ASP A 66 26.23 -11.88 -13.42
C ASP A 66 27.23 -10.71 -13.60
N GLY A 67 27.03 -9.65 -12.81
CA GLY A 67 27.89 -8.46 -12.83
C GLY A 67 27.57 -7.45 -13.95
N VAL A 68 26.53 -7.68 -14.75
CA VAL A 68 26.08 -6.78 -15.82
C VAL A 68 24.75 -6.13 -15.42
N GLN A 69 24.66 -4.82 -15.56
CA GLN A 69 23.43 -4.06 -15.31
C GLN A 69 22.55 -4.06 -16.56
N TYR A 70 21.36 -4.68 -16.48
CA TYR A 70 20.40 -4.80 -17.61
C TYR A 70 19.22 -3.85 -17.55
N GLY A 71 19.15 -3.01 -16.52
CA GLY A 71 18.06 -2.05 -16.38
C GLY A 71 18.49 -0.81 -15.65
N ILE A 72 17.68 0.24 -15.75
CA ILE A 72 17.79 1.43 -14.92
C ILE A 72 16.75 1.26 -13.80
N PRO A 73 17.16 1.24 -12.50
CA PRO A 73 16.23 1.05 -11.43
C PRO A 73 15.23 2.21 -11.36
N TYR A 74 13.96 1.89 -11.18
CA TYR A 74 12.95 2.86 -10.79
C TYR A 74 13.06 3.05 -9.27
N VAL A 75 13.43 4.26 -8.88
CA VAL A 75 13.62 4.62 -7.47
C VAL A 75 12.40 5.40 -7.00
N ASP A 76 11.80 4.94 -5.92
CA ASP A 76 10.71 5.61 -5.23
C ASP A 76 11.16 5.99 -3.81
N CYS A 77 10.40 6.85 -3.12
CA CYS A 77 10.72 7.28 -1.77
C CYS A 77 10.11 6.32 -0.74
N ASP A 78 10.95 5.70 0.05
CA ASP A 78 10.55 4.69 1.04
C ASP A 78 9.49 5.18 2.02
N ILE A 79 9.73 6.33 2.64
CA ILE A 79 8.86 6.90 3.67
C ILE A 79 7.49 7.34 3.11
N GLU A 80 7.42 7.68 1.84
CA GLU A 80 6.17 8.08 1.18
C GLU A 80 5.17 6.92 1.09
N THR A 81 5.64 5.66 1.17
CA THR A 81 4.77 4.49 1.17
C THR A 81 4.24 4.12 2.55
N ALA A 82 4.67 4.83 3.60
CA ALA A 82 4.19 4.60 4.95
C ALA A 82 2.66 4.76 5.01
N GLN A 83 2.01 3.77 5.63
CA GLN A 83 0.58 3.79 5.80
C GLN A 83 0.17 4.77 6.90
N MET A 84 -0.95 5.45 6.68
CA MET A 84 -1.63 6.29 7.64
C MET A 84 -3.08 5.86 7.76
N LEU A 85 -3.67 6.10 8.91
CA LEU A 85 -5.10 6.00 9.10
C LEU A 85 -5.74 7.35 8.70
N TRP A 86 -6.66 7.34 7.73
CA TRP A 86 -7.40 8.53 7.30
C TRP A 86 -8.80 8.48 7.85
N LEU A 87 -9.22 9.58 8.52
CA LEU A 87 -10.54 9.72 9.12
C LEU A 87 -11.23 11.01 8.67
N ARG A 88 -12.55 10.98 8.62
CA ARG A 88 -13.42 12.15 8.45
C ARG A 88 -13.42 12.98 9.73
N GLN A 89 -12.59 14.02 9.78
CA GLN A 89 -12.46 14.88 10.95
C GLN A 89 -13.76 15.64 11.24
N ASP A 90 -14.44 16.12 10.20
CA ASP A 90 -15.74 16.76 10.35
C ASP A 90 -16.78 15.87 11.04
N TRP A 91 -16.77 14.55 10.76
CA TRP A 91 -17.64 13.60 11.47
C TRP A 91 -17.15 13.34 12.90
N MET A 92 -15.84 13.27 13.12
CA MET A 92 -15.26 13.16 14.46
C MET A 92 -15.71 14.33 15.35
N ASP A 93 -15.61 15.57 14.83
CA ASP A 93 -15.96 16.80 15.54
C ASP A 93 -17.48 16.85 15.83
N GLU A 94 -18.31 16.53 14.83
CA GLU A 94 -19.78 16.52 14.98
C GLU A 94 -20.25 15.52 16.04
N LEU A 95 -19.63 14.34 16.08
CA LEU A 95 -19.99 13.26 17.01
C LEU A 95 -19.25 13.33 18.35
N GLY A 96 -18.33 14.28 18.51
CA GLY A 96 -17.55 14.46 19.73
C GLY A 96 -16.57 13.32 20.03
N LEU A 97 -16.04 12.70 18.99
CA LEU A 97 -15.12 11.55 19.08
C LEU A 97 -13.67 12.04 19.21
N GLU A 98 -12.87 11.32 19.99
CA GLU A 98 -11.44 11.56 20.13
C GLU A 98 -10.62 10.73 19.13
N ALA A 99 -9.37 11.16 18.87
CA ALA A 99 -8.45 10.43 18.01
C ALA A 99 -8.21 9.00 18.55
N PRO A 100 -8.34 7.95 17.69
CA PRO A 100 -8.19 6.58 18.14
C PRO A 100 -6.72 6.27 18.48
N LYS A 101 -6.51 5.41 19.47
CA LYS A 101 -5.20 4.87 19.84
C LYS A 101 -5.14 3.38 19.61
N THR A 102 -6.26 2.69 19.73
CA THR A 102 -6.38 1.25 19.63
C THR A 102 -7.34 0.83 18.52
N ILE A 103 -7.29 -0.44 18.15
CA ILE A 103 -8.27 -1.05 17.24
C ILE A 103 -9.69 -0.96 17.81
N ASP A 104 -9.85 -1.08 19.13
CA ASP A 104 -11.16 -0.96 19.77
C ASP A 104 -11.71 0.48 19.68
N ASP A 105 -10.85 1.50 19.84
CA ASP A 105 -11.24 2.90 19.60
C ASP A 105 -11.67 3.10 18.14
N LEU A 106 -10.91 2.53 17.19
CA LEU A 106 -11.24 2.61 15.77
C LEU A 106 -12.56 1.92 15.46
N LYS A 107 -12.86 0.77 16.08
CA LYS A 107 -14.18 0.11 15.95
C LYS A 107 -15.30 1.00 16.46
N GLY A 108 -15.12 1.66 17.60
CA GLY A 108 -16.10 2.62 18.12
C GLY A 108 -16.36 3.80 17.18
N ILE A 109 -15.32 4.28 16.49
CA ILE A 109 -15.44 5.33 15.47
C ILE A 109 -16.21 4.79 14.25
N MET A 110 -15.87 3.59 13.77
CA MET A 110 -16.62 2.95 12.67
C MET A 110 -18.09 2.78 13.01
N ASP A 111 -18.43 2.32 14.23
CA ASP A 111 -19.82 2.19 14.69
C ASP A 111 -20.55 3.53 14.61
N ALA A 112 -19.94 4.59 15.15
CA ALA A 112 -20.54 5.93 15.17
C ALA A 112 -20.71 6.51 13.77
N PHE A 113 -19.73 6.28 12.87
CA PHE A 113 -19.82 6.71 11.48
C PHE A 113 -20.88 5.95 10.70
N MET A 114 -20.97 4.63 10.90
CA MET A 114 -22.02 3.80 10.28
C MET A 114 -23.41 4.18 10.77
N GLU A 115 -23.59 4.47 12.06
CA GLU A 115 -24.86 4.96 12.61
C GLU A 115 -25.25 6.32 12.01
N LYS A 116 -24.27 7.24 11.88
CA LYS A 116 -24.46 8.56 11.24
C LYS A 116 -24.91 8.46 9.79
N VAL A 117 -24.26 7.58 9.01
CA VAL A 117 -24.55 7.40 7.58
C VAL A 117 -25.84 6.62 7.36
N GLY A 118 -26.09 5.57 8.13
CA GLY A 118 -27.26 4.71 8.00
C GLY A 118 -27.14 3.69 6.86
N ASP A 119 -28.19 3.55 6.06
CA ASP A 119 -28.25 2.53 5.00
C ASP A 119 -27.10 2.65 3.98
N GLY A 120 -26.42 1.55 3.76
CA GLY A 120 -25.29 1.46 2.83
C GLY A 120 -23.98 2.02 3.38
N ALA A 121 -23.90 2.23 4.70
CA ALA A 121 -22.66 2.60 5.38
C ALA A 121 -21.60 1.50 5.29
N VAL A 122 -20.35 1.89 5.16
CA VAL A 122 -19.17 1.02 5.20
C VAL A 122 -18.25 1.50 6.33
N GLY A 123 -17.87 0.59 7.24
CA GLY A 123 -17.05 0.94 8.39
C GLY A 123 -15.62 1.30 7.99
N MET A 124 -14.99 0.53 7.11
CA MET A 124 -13.65 0.78 6.59
C MET A 124 -13.56 0.41 5.10
N ALA A 125 -13.06 1.32 4.28
CA ALA A 125 -12.88 1.07 2.86
C ALA A 125 -11.73 0.07 2.63
N LEU A 126 -12.02 -0.97 1.84
CA LEU A 126 -11.08 -2.02 1.46
C LEU A 126 -11.34 -2.42 0.00
N CYS A 127 -10.28 -2.65 -0.77
CA CYS A 127 -10.37 -3.14 -2.15
C CYS A 127 -9.73 -4.53 -2.32
N ASN A 128 -9.87 -5.12 -3.51
CA ASN A 128 -9.34 -6.44 -3.82
C ASN A 128 -7.80 -6.49 -3.92
N ASP A 129 -7.13 -5.35 -4.10
CA ASP A 129 -5.67 -5.28 -3.99
C ASP A 129 -5.25 -5.05 -2.53
N LEU A 130 -5.21 -6.13 -1.77
CA LEU A 130 -4.93 -6.11 -0.33
C LEU A 130 -3.56 -5.53 0.06
N TYR A 131 -2.70 -5.20 -0.92
CA TYR A 131 -1.33 -4.74 -0.70
C TYR A 131 -0.94 -3.54 -1.58
N GLY A 132 -1.93 -2.82 -2.11
CA GLY A 132 -1.76 -1.79 -3.15
C GLY A 132 -1.39 -0.39 -2.66
N ASN A 133 -1.11 -0.16 -1.39
CA ASN A 133 -0.86 1.12 -0.71
C ASN A 133 -2.10 2.00 -0.46
N LEU A 134 -3.29 1.63 -0.92
CA LEU A 134 -4.50 2.41 -0.80
C LEU A 134 -5.71 1.51 -0.59
N MET A 135 -6.50 1.77 0.45
CA MET A 135 -7.65 0.92 0.82
C MET A 135 -7.21 -0.55 0.92
N ASP A 136 -6.11 -0.79 1.57
CA ASP A 136 -5.48 -2.10 1.75
C ASP A 136 -5.39 -2.51 3.23
N ILE A 137 -4.90 -3.70 3.49
CA ILE A 137 -4.79 -4.24 4.84
C ILE A 137 -3.47 -3.91 5.55
N LYS A 138 -2.48 -3.29 4.88
CA LYS A 138 -1.13 -3.15 5.46
C LYS A 138 -1.13 -2.31 6.73
N GLY A 139 -1.79 -1.14 6.71
CA GLY A 139 -1.89 -0.29 7.89
C GLY A 139 -2.61 -0.98 9.05
N PHE A 140 -3.69 -1.72 8.76
CA PHE A 140 -4.40 -2.51 9.76
C PHE A 140 -3.55 -3.67 10.29
N ALA A 141 -2.78 -4.34 9.42
CA ALA A 141 -1.85 -5.40 9.83
C ALA A 141 -0.72 -4.87 10.72
N ASN A 142 -0.18 -3.69 10.40
CA ASN A 142 0.86 -3.08 11.21
C ASN A 142 0.39 -2.79 12.66
N ALA A 143 -0.91 -2.55 12.88
CA ALA A 143 -1.49 -2.41 14.22
C ALA A 143 -1.28 -3.64 15.12
N TYR A 144 -1.16 -4.81 14.51
CA TYR A 144 -0.87 -6.08 15.18
C TYR A 144 0.62 -6.46 15.13
N GLY A 145 1.49 -5.60 14.62
CA GLY A 145 2.90 -5.93 14.38
C GLY A 145 3.12 -6.91 13.21
N ALA A 146 2.13 -7.08 12.34
CA ALA A 146 2.24 -7.93 11.16
C ALA A 146 2.70 -7.12 9.94
N TYR A 147 3.64 -7.68 9.18
CA TYR A 147 4.21 -7.07 7.99
C TYR A 147 4.05 -8.00 6.79
N PRO A 148 2.85 -8.11 6.23
CA PRO A 148 2.60 -9.05 5.13
C PRO A 148 3.44 -8.73 3.90
N ARG A 149 3.97 -9.78 3.25
CA ARG A 149 4.87 -9.73 2.08
C ARG A 149 6.31 -9.26 2.35
N TYR A 150 6.65 -8.88 3.58
CA TYR A 150 8.03 -8.55 3.96
C TYR A 150 8.73 -9.73 4.61
N TRP A 151 10.05 -9.76 4.48
CA TRP A 151 10.93 -10.58 5.32
C TRP A 151 11.36 -9.76 6.53
N VAL A 152 10.96 -10.18 7.69
CA VAL A 152 11.22 -9.48 8.97
C VAL A 152 12.41 -10.15 9.65
N GLN A 153 13.44 -9.35 9.92
CA GLN A 153 14.59 -9.82 10.70
C GLN A 153 14.22 -9.86 12.18
N GLN A 154 14.43 -11.01 12.81
CA GLN A 154 14.26 -11.21 14.24
C GLN A 154 15.51 -10.77 15.01
N ASP A 155 15.41 -10.63 16.34
CA ASP A 155 16.53 -10.23 17.22
C ASP A 155 17.72 -11.17 17.11
N ASP A 156 17.52 -12.44 16.81
CA ASP A 156 18.57 -13.46 16.61
C ASP A 156 19.19 -13.44 15.20
N GLY A 157 18.75 -12.51 14.34
CA GLY A 157 19.21 -12.34 12.97
C GLY A 157 18.52 -13.26 11.95
N THR A 158 17.59 -14.12 12.37
CA THR A 158 16.80 -14.95 11.44
C THR A 158 15.79 -14.10 10.67
N LEU A 159 15.45 -14.54 9.44
CA LEU A 159 14.43 -13.91 8.63
C LEU A 159 13.16 -14.75 8.67
N VAL A 160 12.03 -14.09 8.97
CA VAL A 160 10.70 -14.68 8.97
C VAL A 160 9.83 -13.99 7.93
N TYR A 161 9.09 -14.76 7.16
CA TYR A 161 8.16 -14.18 6.19
C TYR A 161 6.90 -13.65 6.89
N GLY A 162 6.70 -12.34 6.86
CA GLY A 162 5.68 -11.64 7.64
C GLY A 162 4.24 -12.07 7.35
N SER A 163 3.95 -12.66 6.17
CA SER A 163 2.61 -13.19 5.87
C SER A 163 2.27 -14.50 6.59
N THR A 164 3.21 -15.12 7.30
CA THR A 164 3.01 -16.44 7.96
C THR A 164 3.25 -16.39 9.47
N THR A 165 3.33 -15.20 10.04
CA THR A 165 3.57 -14.97 11.47
C THR A 165 2.30 -15.12 12.31
N PRO A 166 2.41 -15.35 13.63
CA PRO A 166 1.26 -15.34 14.54
C PRO A 166 0.50 -14.01 14.52
N GLU A 167 1.21 -12.89 14.37
CA GLU A 167 0.64 -11.53 14.28
C GLU A 167 -0.23 -11.39 13.03
N MET A 168 0.21 -11.96 11.90
CA MET A 168 -0.61 -11.99 10.68
C MET A 168 -1.87 -12.85 10.85
N LYS A 169 -1.79 -13.94 11.61
CA LYS A 169 -2.98 -14.73 11.94
C LYS A 169 -3.98 -13.91 12.76
N GLN A 170 -3.52 -13.17 13.78
CA GLN A 170 -4.38 -12.28 14.57
C GLN A 170 -5.02 -11.19 13.70
N THR A 171 -4.24 -10.60 12.80
CA THR A 171 -4.74 -9.62 11.80
C THR A 171 -5.88 -10.21 10.97
N LEU A 172 -5.71 -11.43 10.45
CA LEU A 172 -6.74 -12.08 9.64
C LEU A 172 -7.99 -12.46 10.45
N GLU A 173 -7.84 -12.86 11.71
CA GLU A 173 -8.97 -13.10 12.63
C GLU A 173 -9.75 -11.82 12.87
N ALA A 174 -9.06 -10.69 13.10
CA ALA A 174 -9.71 -9.38 13.27
C ALA A 174 -10.39 -8.88 11.99
N LEU A 175 -9.76 -9.05 10.82
CA LEU A 175 -10.40 -8.70 9.55
C LEU A 175 -11.63 -9.57 9.25
N ALA A 176 -11.58 -10.86 9.60
CA ALA A 176 -12.72 -11.76 9.48
C ALA A 176 -13.87 -11.33 10.38
N ASP A 177 -13.57 -10.88 11.62
CA ASP A 177 -14.56 -10.31 12.53
C ASP A 177 -15.21 -9.04 11.95
N LEU A 178 -14.40 -8.11 11.43
CA LEU A 178 -14.91 -6.90 10.76
C LEU A 178 -15.82 -7.25 9.58
N TYR A 179 -15.42 -8.21 8.75
CA TYR A 179 -16.23 -8.64 7.61
C TYR A 179 -17.55 -9.28 8.04
N GLN A 180 -17.52 -10.21 9.01
CA GLN A 180 -18.70 -10.92 9.50
C GLN A 180 -19.71 -9.99 10.19
N ASN A 181 -19.22 -8.90 10.79
CA ASN A 181 -20.07 -7.90 11.46
C ASN A 181 -20.43 -6.70 10.56
N GLY A 182 -20.15 -6.78 9.27
CA GLY A 182 -20.62 -5.81 8.28
C GLY A 182 -19.85 -4.47 8.24
N TYR A 183 -18.65 -4.40 8.82
CA TYR A 183 -17.80 -3.20 8.73
C TYR A 183 -17.12 -3.05 7.37
N LEU A 184 -16.96 -4.13 6.62
CA LEU A 184 -16.37 -4.14 5.28
C LEU A 184 -17.46 -4.39 4.24
N ASP A 185 -17.32 -3.80 3.07
CA ASP A 185 -18.17 -4.11 1.92
C ASP A 185 -18.12 -5.62 1.62
N GLU A 186 -19.28 -6.26 1.50
CA GLU A 186 -19.37 -7.70 1.22
C GLU A 186 -18.67 -8.09 -0.10
N GLU A 187 -18.61 -7.17 -1.05
CA GLU A 187 -18.00 -7.37 -2.37
C GLU A 187 -16.56 -6.85 -2.46
N PHE A 188 -15.91 -6.44 -1.35
CA PHE A 188 -14.54 -5.89 -1.38
C PHE A 188 -13.57 -6.75 -2.17
N HIS A 189 -13.74 -8.06 -2.14
CA HIS A 189 -12.87 -9.06 -2.78
C HIS A 189 -12.92 -9.05 -4.33
N VAL A 190 -13.94 -8.43 -4.92
CA VAL A 190 -14.10 -8.22 -6.36
C VAL A 190 -14.02 -6.75 -6.77
N ASN A 191 -14.19 -5.84 -5.82
CA ASN A 191 -14.12 -4.40 -6.05
C ASN A 191 -12.66 -3.96 -6.21
N ASP A 192 -12.32 -3.38 -7.36
CA ASP A 192 -11.04 -2.68 -7.52
C ASP A 192 -11.00 -1.37 -6.73
N GLY A 193 -9.83 -0.71 -6.72
CA GLY A 193 -9.67 0.55 -5.99
C GLY A 193 -10.63 1.65 -6.43
N THR A 194 -11.02 1.70 -7.72
CA THR A 194 -11.97 2.70 -8.22
C THR A 194 -13.37 2.46 -7.65
N LYS A 195 -13.79 1.21 -7.61
CA LYS A 195 -15.09 0.83 -7.06
C LYS A 195 -15.16 1.03 -5.54
N ALA A 196 -14.12 0.61 -4.81
CA ALA A 196 -14.03 0.84 -3.37
C ALA A 196 -13.98 2.34 -3.01
N ALA A 197 -13.37 3.17 -3.85
CA ALA A 197 -13.33 4.62 -3.66
C ALA A 197 -14.72 5.28 -3.74
N GLU A 198 -15.70 4.67 -4.43
CA GLU A 198 -17.06 5.23 -4.51
C GLU A 198 -17.70 5.41 -3.13
N ASP A 199 -17.40 4.55 -2.15
CA ASP A 199 -17.94 4.66 -0.80
C ASP A 199 -17.37 5.86 -0.05
N LEU A 200 -16.08 6.17 -0.26
CA LEU A 200 -15.45 7.37 0.28
C LEU A 200 -15.97 8.63 -0.39
N VAL A 201 -16.04 8.62 -1.72
CA VAL A 201 -16.46 9.77 -2.53
C VAL A 201 -17.92 10.16 -2.27
N ASN A 202 -18.78 9.17 -2.01
CA ASN A 202 -20.22 9.38 -1.78
C ASN A 202 -20.60 9.47 -0.28
N ASP A 203 -19.65 9.77 0.61
CA ASP A 203 -19.88 9.93 2.06
C ASP A 203 -20.51 8.71 2.74
N LYS A 204 -20.21 7.50 2.26
CA LYS A 204 -20.67 6.23 2.88
C LYS A 204 -19.65 5.63 3.83
N CYS A 205 -18.38 6.00 3.68
CA CYS A 205 -17.27 5.52 4.50
C CYS A 205 -16.39 6.69 4.92
N GLY A 206 -16.04 6.74 6.20
CA GLY A 206 -15.18 7.77 6.78
C GLY A 206 -13.82 7.25 7.26
N VAL A 207 -13.46 6.00 6.94
CA VAL A 207 -12.23 5.33 7.45
C VAL A 207 -11.52 4.59 6.33
N LEU A 208 -10.22 4.83 6.17
CA LEU A 208 -9.37 4.01 5.31
C LEU A 208 -7.92 4.01 5.78
N TYR A 209 -7.18 2.98 5.41
CA TYR A 209 -5.71 3.01 5.43
C TYR A 209 -5.17 3.34 4.04
N GLY A 210 -4.15 4.17 4.01
CA GLY A 210 -3.51 4.56 2.77
C GLY A 210 -2.29 5.45 3.01
N TRP A 211 -1.44 5.55 2.00
CA TRP A 211 -0.27 6.39 2.00
C TRP A 211 -0.60 7.89 1.80
N HIS A 212 0.41 8.76 1.74
CA HIS A 212 0.20 10.21 1.61
C HIS A 212 -0.58 10.62 0.35
N ALA A 213 -0.41 9.90 -0.78
CA ALA A 213 -1.12 10.20 -2.03
C ALA A 213 -2.64 9.96 -1.96
N THR A 214 -3.14 9.32 -0.89
CA THR A 214 -4.58 9.22 -0.59
C THR A 214 -5.28 10.58 -0.62
N ALA A 215 -4.59 11.64 -0.17
CA ALA A 215 -5.12 13.01 -0.23
C ALA A 215 -5.42 13.49 -1.65
N LEU A 216 -4.63 13.03 -2.65
CA LEU A 216 -4.80 13.40 -4.05
C LEU A 216 -5.89 12.57 -4.74
N TRP A 217 -6.04 11.33 -4.33
CA TRP A 217 -7.08 10.40 -4.78
C TRP A 217 -7.20 9.24 -3.76
N PRO A 218 -8.41 8.86 -3.33
CA PRO A 218 -9.74 9.35 -3.78
C PRO A 218 -10.27 10.55 -2.99
N LEU A 219 -9.58 11.04 -1.95
CA LEU A 219 -10.13 12.03 -1.05
C LEU A 219 -10.38 13.37 -1.73
N GLN A 220 -9.58 13.76 -2.73
CA GLN A 220 -9.85 14.97 -3.51
C GLN A 220 -11.18 14.90 -4.27
N ASP A 221 -11.57 13.70 -4.74
CA ASP A 221 -12.85 13.52 -5.42
C ASP A 221 -14.03 13.66 -4.45
N ASN A 222 -13.89 13.19 -3.20
CA ASN A 222 -14.88 13.46 -2.15
C ASN A 222 -14.99 14.98 -1.87
N LEU A 223 -13.86 15.68 -1.70
CA LEU A 223 -13.85 17.14 -1.49
C LEU A 223 -14.47 17.92 -2.66
N ASN A 224 -14.34 17.43 -3.88
CA ASN A 224 -14.98 18.03 -5.05
C ASN A 224 -16.52 17.91 -5.01
N GLN A 225 -17.04 16.82 -4.42
CA GLN A 225 -18.48 16.60 -4.24
C GLN A 225 -19.01 17.24 -2.96
N ASN A 226 -18.27 17.15 -1.88
CA ASN A 226 -18.59 17.68 -0.56
C ASN A 226 -17.46 18.60 -0.07
N PRO A 227 -17.51 19.91 -0.38
CA PRO A 227 -16.45 20.84 0.02
C PRO A 227 -16.31 21.07 1.53
N ASP A 228 -17.29 20.63 2.31
CA ASP A 228 -17.28 20.72 3.78
C ASP A 228 -16.61 19.49 4.43
N ALA A 229 -16.28 18.46 3.65
CA ALA A 229 -15.58 17.29 4.16
C ALA A 229 -14.16 17.67 4.61
N ASP A 230 -13.74 17.17 5.76
CA ASP A 230 -12.37 17.35 6.27
C ASP A 230 -11.76 15.97 6.56
N TRP A 231 -10.81 15.57 5.72
CA TRP A 231 -10.06 14.34 5.89
C TRP A 231 -8.72 14.61 6.57
N ARG A 232 -8.43 13.88 7.63
CA ARG A 232 -7.16 14.02 8.36
C ARG A 232 -6.41 12.70 8.44
N PRO A 233 -5.08 12.73 8.25
CA PRO A 233 -4.22 11.59 8.52
C PRO A 233 -3.96 11.47 10.02
N TYR A 234 -4.04 10.24 10.51
CA TYR A 234 -3.71 9.86 11.87
C TYR A 234 -2.61 8.81 11.88
N GLN A 235 -1.93 8.71 13.00
CA GLN A 235 -1.03 7.59 13.24
C GLN A 235 -1.82 6.28 13.18
N ILE A 236 -1.19 5.22 12.68
CA ILE A 236 -1.75 3.87 12.75
C ILE A 236 -2.03 3.53 14.22
N VAL A 237 -3.22 3.03 14.49
CA VAL A 237 -3.62 2.55 15.84
C VAL A 237 -2.85 1.27 16.21
N THR A 238 -2.87 0.91 17.47
CA THR A 238 -2.26 -0.33 17.99
C THR A 238 -3.34 -1.37 18.33
N SER A 239 -2.95 -2.64 18.38
CA SER A 239 -3.85 -3.68 18.90
C SER A 239 -4.05 -3.57 20.42
N GLU A 240 -3.07 -3.01 21.13
CA GLU A 240 -3.08 -2.79 22.60
C GLU A 240 -2.54 -1.39 22.92
N GLU A 241 -3.06 -0.74 23.97
CA GLU A 241 -2.74 0.65 24.35
C GLU A 241 -1.24 0.90 24.61
N SER A 242 -0.48 -0.13 24.97
CA SER A 242 0.95 -0.06 25.30
C SER A 242 1.87 -0.45 24.14
N ALA A 243 1.33 -0.85 23.00
CA ALA A 243 2.13 -1.28 21.85
C ALA A 243 2.69 -0.08 21.07
N GLU A 244 3.90 -0.21 20.55
CA GLU A 244 4.46 0.72 19.57
C GLU A 244 4.19 0.19 18.16
N VAL A 245 3.72 1.05 17.27
CA VAL A 245 3.53 0.70 15.87
C VAL A 245 4.62 1.31 15.02
N THR A 246 5.23 0.46 14.22
CA THR A 246 6.11 0.89 13.13
C THR A 246 5.41 0.61 11.81
N PRO A 247 5.07 1.63 11.01
CA PRO A 247 4.49 1.40 9.70
C PRO A 247 5.51 0.69 8.80
N GLY A 248 5.05 -0.33 8.07
CA GLY A 248 5.84 -0.95 7.02
C GLY A 248 6.01 0.03 5.86
N ILE A 249 7.23 0.17 5.36
CA ILE A 249 7.55 0.95 4.17
C ILE A 249 8.04 0.03 3.06
N ASN A 250 7.68 0.33 1.82
CA ASN A 250 8.20 -0.42 0.67
C ASN A 250 9.62 0.08 0.38
N MET A 251 10.60 -0.78 0.60
CA MET A 251 11.93 -0.58 0.06
C MET A 251 11.99 -1.29 -1.30
N MET A 252 12.00 -0.53 -2.37
CA MET A 252 12.22 -1.03 -3.72
C MET A 252 13.59 -0.63 -4.24
#